data_ae6d7884a98743c3515a392a03a275b1
#
_entry.id   ae6d7884a98743c3515a392a03a275b1
#
_cell.length_a   1.000
_cell.length_b   1.000
_cell.length_c   1.000
_cell.angle_alpha   90.00
_cell.angle_beta   90.00
_cell.angle_gamma   90.00
#
_symmetry.space_group_name_H-M   'P 1'
#
loop_
_entity.id
_entity.type
_entity.pdbx_description
1 polymer ?
#
loop_
_entity_poly.entity_id
_entity_poly.type
_entity_poly.pdbx_seq_one_letter_code
_entity_poly.pdbx_strand_id
1 'polypeptide(L)'
;TEQIAIIIEDTAVLDYENLVIIKNIENLLNNEYQEQIIETSSLLNIFSMMGINDFNLINDTTLESIPVDQRKLFINETQTKTVINVSMRDMDDQAFGLFLDDLREDIQDMTTETNITITGQSVIDSEMMDALTTGRYEITIIGLVLIFLSLLVIYKSFYRAILPIIPIILIVGWSGGVMAMFNISYTPLTATLGALIMGIGTEFTILITERFEEEKLKTENRQEAIKNALSKMANPILVSALTTMGGFSALIFSDFVILSNFGIMTLVN
;
A
#
# COMPACT_ATOMS: atom_id res chain seq x y z
N THR A 1 -0.84 16.52 -12.88
CA THR A 1 0.49 16.86 -12.32
C THR A 1 0.54 16.44 -10.87
N GLU A 2 1.45 15.58 -10.53
CA GLU A 2 1.73 15.17 -9.18
C GLU A 2 2.59 16.20 -8.47
N GLN A 3 2.49 16.26 -7.15
CA GLN A 3 3.30 17.17 -6.34
C GLN A 3 3.91 16.42 -5.17
N ILE A 4 5.21 16.58 -4.99
CA ILE A 4 5.93 16.14 -3.82
C ILE A 4 6.59 17.32 -3.12
N ALA A 5 6.86 17.18 -1.85
CA ALA A 5 7.51 18.17 -1.02
C ALA A 5 8.71 17.53 -0.32
N ILE A 6 9.89 18.13 -0.47
CA ILE A 6 11.10 17.73 0.24
C ILE A 6 11.27 18.68 1.41
N ILE A 7 11.09 18.17 2.62
CA ILE A 7 11.18 18.92 3.86
C ILE A 7 12.57 18.73 4.44
N ILE A 8 13.25 19.82 4.71
CA ILE A 8 14.55 19.86 5.36
C ILE A 8 14.34 20.42 6.77
N GLU A 9 14.75 19.65 7.77
CA GLU A 9 14.60 20.01 9.19
C GLU A 9 15.96 20.15 9.85
N ASP A 10 16.20 21.32 10.44
CA ASP A 10 17.40 21.62 11.21
C ASP A 10 17.10 22.71 12.25
N THR A 11 18.00 22.92 13.20
CA THR A 11 17.89 23.99 14.22
C THR A 11 17.91 25.40 13.61
N ALA A 12 18.55 25.58 12.45
CA ALA A 12 18.62 26.85 11.71
C ALA A 12 18.73 26.55 10.19
N VAL A 13 17.58 26.46 9.52
CA VAL A 13 17.52 26.11 8.07
C VAL A 13 18.07 27.22 7.14
N LEU A 14 18.34 28.42 7.65
CA LEU A 14 18.97 29.52 6.90
C LEU A 14 20.48 29.52 7.01
N ASP A 15 21.10 28.62 7.74
CA ASP A 15 22.53 28.50 7.80
C ASP A 15 23.14 28.15 6.42
N TYR A 16 24.34 28.62 6.17
CA TYR A 16 25.02 28.46 4.88
C TYR A 16 25.05 26.99 4.41
N GLU A 17 25.30 26.05 5.31
CA GLU A 17 25.36 24.61 5.00
C GLU A 17 24.04 24.10 4.50
N ASN A 18 22.92 24.47 5.14
CA ASN A 18 21.59 24.09 4.74
C ASN A 18 21.14 24.70 3.40
N LEU A 19 21.54 25.97 3.16
CA LEU A 19 21.27 26.61 1.86
C LEU A 19 22.05 25.94 0.72
N VAL A 20 23.27 25.47 0.99
CA VAL A 20 24.06 24.66 0.04
C VAL A 20 23.35 23.31 -0.22
N ILE A 21 22.86 22.65 0.80
CA ILE A 21 22.09 21.39 0.65
C ILE A 21 20.85 21.61 -0.21
N ILE A 22 20.06 22.65 0.06
CA ILE A 22 18.90 23.01 -0.75
C ILE A 22 19.30 23.19 -2.22
N LYS A 23 20.39 23.90 -2.47
CA LYS A 23 20.90 24.16 -3.83
C LYS A 23 21.37 22.89 -4.52
N ASN A 24 22.02 21.99 -3.81
CA ASN A 24 22.45 20.70 -4.34
C ASN A 24 21.26 19.81 -4.70
N ILE A 25 20.23 19.77 -3.86
CA ILE A 25 18.99 19.04 -4.16
C ILE A 25 18.29 19.64 -5.38
N GLU A 26 18.18 20.98 -5.50
CA GLU A 26 17.61 21.60 -6.70
C GLU A 26 18.41 21.23 -7.97
N ASN A 27 19.74 21.22 -7.86
CA ASN A 27 20.59 20.84 -8.99
C ASN A 27 20.44 19.37 -9.36
N LEU A 28 20.36 18.47 -8.39
CA LEU A 28 20.05 17.05 -8.60
C LEU A 28 18.73 16.90 -9.35
N LEU A 29 17.66 17.49 -8.83
CA LEU A 29 16.32 17.41 -9.40
C LEU A 29 16.28 17.94 -10.84
N ASN A 30 16.96 19.07 -11.11
CA ASN A 30 16.93 19.71 -12.41
C ASN A 30 17.87 19.08 -13.44
N ASN A 31 18.91 18.33 -13.03
CA ASN A 31 19.89 17.74 -13.94
C ASN A 31 19.63 16.24 -14.17
N GLU A 32 19.37 15.48 -13.12
CA GLU A 32 19.24 14.03 -13.22
C GLU A 32 17.78 13.58 -13.44
N TYR A 33 16.81 14.36 -12.91
CA TYR A 33 15.40 14.01 -12.98
C TYR A 33 14.57 14.91 -13.91
N GLN A 34 15.19 15.53 -14.93
CA GLN A 34 14.51 16.43 -15.88
C GLN A 34 13.33 15.82 -16.61
N GLU A 35 13.37 14.52 -16.87
CA GLU A 35 12.28 13.83 -17.57
C GLU A 35 11.04 13.69 -16.71
N GLN A 36 11.20 13.55 -15.39
CA GLN A 36 10.13 13.35 -14.41
C GLN A 36 9.61 14.67 -13.86
N ILE A 37 10.46 15.69 -13.75
CA ILE A 37 10.15 16.96 -13.08
C ILE A 37 9.70 18.02 -14.09
N ILE A 38 8.68 18.79 -13.73
CA ILE A 38 8.19 19.94 -14.47
C ILE A 38 8.81 21.21 -13.93
N GLU A 39 8.77 21.38 -12.60
CA GLU A 39 9.18 22.60 -11.91
C GLU A 39 9.58 22.29 -10.47
N THR A 40 10.63 22.96 -10.01
CA THR A 40 11.04 22.98 -8.61
C THR A 40 10.86 24.39 -8.05
N SER A 41 10.33 24.50 -6.84
CA SER A 41 10.13 25.78 -6.18
C SER A 41 10.57 25.72 -4.72
N SER A 42 11.49 26.60 -4.35
CA SER A 42 12.07 26.69 -3.01
C SER A 42 12.22 28.14 -2.55
N LEU A 43 12.67 28.30 -1.32
CA LEU A 43 13.03 29.60 -0.77
C LEU A 43 14.15 30.27 -1.59
N LEU A 44 15.12 29.51 -2.12
CA LEU A 44 16.21 30.03 -2.94
C LEU A 44 15.74 30.65 -4.26
N ASN A 45 14.67 30.11 -4.85
CA ASN A 45 14.07 30.70 -6.05
C ASN A 45 13.54 32.11 -5.76
N ILE A 46 12.92 32.33 -4.59
CA ILE A 46 12.41 33.66 -4.20
C ILE A 46 13.60 34.63 -4.02
N PHE A 47 14.63 34.23 -3.32
CA PHE A 47 15.84 35.08 -3.15
C PHE A 47 16.50 35.41 -4.48
N SER A 48 16.59 34.43 -5.37
CA SER A 48 17.13 34.66 -6.74
C SER A 48 16.28 35.66 -7.55
N MET A 49 14.95 35.61 -7.45
CA MET A 49 14.04 36.58 -8.07
C MET A 49 14.22 37.98 -7.49
N MET A 50 14.64 38.11 -6.22
CA MET A 50 14.97 39.38 -5.58
C MET A 50 16.39 39.86 -5.91
N GLY A 51 17.15 39.08 -6.68
CA GLY A 51 18.56 39.40 -7.04
C GLY A 51 19.56 39.01 -5.98
N ILE A 52 19.18 38.24 -4.97
CA ILE A 52 20.04 37.75 -3.89
C ILE A 52 20.52 36.35 -4.27
N ASN A 53 21.74 36.24 -4.81
CA ASN A 53 22.33 34.97 -5.22
C ASN A 53 23.50 34.53 -4.31
N ASP A 54 23.94 35.37 -3.40
CA ASP A 54 24.99 35.07 -2.43
C ASP A 54 24.32 34.61 -1.11
N PHE A 55 24.56 33.35 -0.73
CA PHE A 55 24.00 32.77 0.49
C PHE A 55 24.43 33.49 1.76
N ASN A 56 25.58 34.16 1.76
CA ASN A 56 26.04 34.97 2.91
C ASN A 56 25.14 36.20 3.17
N LEU A 57 24.36 36.62 2.18
CA LEU A 57 23.39 37.71 2.30
C LEU A 57 22.01 37.28 2.78
N ILE A 58 21.78 35.96 2.83
CA ILE A 58 20.51 35.40 3.30
C ILE A 58 20.55 35.36 4.84
N ASN A 59 19.69 36.13 5.46
CA ASN A 59 19.55 36.26 6.92
C ASN A 59 18.12 36.64 7.27
N ASP A 60 17.81 36.77 8.55
CA ASP A 60 16.47 37.10 9.04
C ASP A 60 15.90 38.38 8.41
N THR A 61 16.75 39.40 8.21
CA THR A 61 16.34 40.69 7.62
C THR A 61 15.91 40.52 6.16
N THR A 62 16.67 39.72 5.39
CA THR A 62 16.28 39.40 3.99
C THR A 62 15.04 38.52 3.91
N LEU A 63 14.87 37.60 4.86
CA LEU A 63 13.65 36.77 4.96
C LEU A 63 12.42 37.63 5.28
N GLU A 64 12.55 38.63 6.17
CA GLU A 64 11.47 39.56 6.49
C GLU A 64 11.03 40.43 5.33
N SER A 65 11.89 40.62 4.33
CA SER A 65 11.54 41.36 3.11
C SER A 65 10.58 40.59 2.18
N ILE A 66 10.44 39.26 2.37
CA ILE A 66 9.49 38.43 1.64
C ILE A 66 8.10 38.58 2.28
N PRO A 67 7.01 38.78 1.46
CA PRO A 67 5.65 38.81 1.98
C PRO A 67 5.32 37.54 2.81
N VAL A 68 4.65 37.73 3.94
CA VAL A 68 4.36 36.66 4.91
C VAL A 68 3.66 35.45 4.27
N ASP A 69 2.75 35.71 3.33
CA ASP A 69 2.00 34.64 2.66
C ASP A 69 2.87 33.78 1.74
N GLN A 70 3.89 34.38 1.12
CA GLN A 70 4.86 33.66 0.29
C GLN A 70 5.87 32.94 1.15
N ARG A 71 6.34 33.56 2.21
CA ARG A 71 7.31 32.97 3.14
C ARG A 71 6.77 31.70 3.82
N LYS A 72 5.52 31.71 4.23
CA LYS A 72 4.84 30.55 4.88
C LYS A 72 4.76 29.32 3.99
N LEU A 73 4.90 29.46 2.68
CA LEU A 73 4.89 28.32 1.75
C LEU A 73 6.20 27.53 1.76
N PHE A 74 7.30 28.13 2.24
CA PHE A 74 8.63 27.54 2.14
C PHE A 74 9.37 27.40 3.46
N ILE A 75 8.99 28.15 4.48
CA ILE A 75 9.66 28.11 5.79
C ILE A 75 8.63 28.28 6.92
N ASN A 76 8.80 27.52 7.99
CA ASN A 76 7.96 27.63 9.17
C ASN A 76 8.32 28.87 10.03
N GLU A 77 7.44 29.24 10.98
CA GLU A 77 7.61 30.43 11.82
C GLU A 77 8.85 30.35 12.74
N THR A 78 9.28 29.14 13.10
CA THR A 78 10.47 28.91 13.95
C THR A 78 11.76 28.77 13.15
N GLN A 79 11.72 28.87 11.83
CA GLN A 79 12.86 28.71 10.92
C GLN A 79 13.64 27.38 11.11
N THR A 80 12.94 26.36 11.53
CA THR A 80 13.50 25.02 11.75
C THR A 80 13.16 24.05 10.63
N LYS A 81 12.27 24.44 9.70
CA LYS A 81 11.85 23.63 8.56
C LYS A 81 11.75 24.47 7.32
N THR A 82 12.30 23.95 6.24
CA THR A 82 12.12 24.52 4.90
C THR A 82 11.66 23.45 3.92
N VAL A 83 10.98 23.88 2.86
CA VAL A 83 10.32 22.98 1.90
C VAL A 83 10.77 23.33 0.48
N ILE A 84 11.11 22.29 -0.27
CA ILE A 84 11.24 22.34 -1.73
C ILE A 84 10.00 21.68 -2.30
N ASN A 85 9.16 22.44 -2.99
CA ASN A 85 8.01 21.91 -3.70
C ASN A 85 8.42 21.48 -5.10
N VAL A 86 8.09 20.27 -5.49
CA VAL A 86 8.43 19.68 -6.78
C VAL A 86 7.16 19.29 -7.48
N SER A 87 6.91 19.89 -8.65
CA SER A 87 5.82 19.53 -9.54
C SER A 87 6.32 18.50 -10.56
N MET A 88 5.64 17.38 -10.68
CA MET A 88 6.07 16.25 -11.49
C MET A 88 5.11 15.95 -12.62
N ARG A 89 5.61 15.27 -13.64
CA ARG A 89 4.79 14.67 -14.69
C ARG A 89 4.08 13.46 -14.10
N ASP A 90 2.89 13.22 -14.63
CA ASP A 90 2.10 12.04 -14.31
C ASP A 90 2.85 10.78 -14.77
N MET A 91 3.00 9.82 -13.89
CA MET A 91 3.66 8.55 -14.17
C MET A 91 2.88 7.41 -13.53
N ASP A 92 3.14 6.17 -13.95
CA ASP A 92 2.49 5.03 -13.32
C ASP A 92 3.05 4.77 -11.90
N ASP A 93 2.25 4.13 -11.06
CA ASP A 93 2.56 3.88 -9.64
C ASP A 93 3.92 3.15 -9.46
N GLN A 94 4.27 2.23 -10.37
CA GLN A 94 5.52 1.47 -10.28
C GLN A 94 6.73 2.34 -10.63
N ALA A 95 6.62 3.15 -11.68
CA ALA A 95 7.68 4.10 -12.07
C ALA A 95 7.87 5.17 -10.99
N PHE A 96 6.78 5.63 -10.38
CA PHE A 96 6.83 6.60 -9.28
C PHE A 96 7.52 6.01 -8.03
N GLY A 97 7.23 4.75 -7.68
CA GLY A 97 7.90 4.06 -6.57
C GLY A 97 9.42 3.97 -6.78
N LEU A 98 9.85 3.53 -7.97
CA LEU A 98 11.29 3.45 -8.32
C LEU A 98 11.96 4.84 -8.27
N PHE A 99 11.30 5.85 -8.83
CA PHE A 99 11.79 7.23 -8.75
C PHE A 99 11.97 7.71 -7.30
N LEU A 100 11.02 7.40 -6.42
CA LEU A 100 11.13 7.78 -5.00
C LEU A 100 12.29 7.08 -4.28
N ASP A 101 12.52 5.81 -4.58
CA ASP A 101 13.60 5.04 -3.99
C ASP A 101 14.96 5.58 -4.44
N ASP A 102 15.13 5.82 -5.76
CA ASP A 102 16.34 6.41 -6.32
C ASP A 102 16.59 7.81 -5.74
N LEU A 103 15.55 8.66 -5.68
CA LEU A 103 15.66 10.01 -5.13
C LEU A 103 16.02 10.01 -3.64
N ARG A 104 15.51 9.05 -2.86
CA ARG A 104 15.85 8.90 -1.43
C ARG A 104 17.31 8.49 -1.25
N GLU A 105 17.79 7.56 -2.07
CA GLU A 105 19.19 7.11 -2.05
C GLU A 105 20.13 8.27 -2.38
N ASP A 106 19.87 9.01 -3.45
CA ASP A 106 20.68 10.16 -3.86
C ASP A 106 20.70 11.28 -2.82
N ILE A 107 19.56 11.60 -2.21
CA ILE A 107 19.48 12.61 -1.15
C ILE A 107 20.22 12.14 0.12
N GLN A 108 20.11 10.86 0.48
CA GLN A 108 20.78 10.31 1.65
C GLN A 108 22.31 10.30 1.49
N ASP A 109 22.80 10.09 0.27
CA ASP A 109 24.22 10.15 -0.04
C ASP A 109 24.79 11.58 0.03
N MET A 110 23.94 12.60 -0.17
CA MET A 110 24.35 14.00 -0.09
C MET A 110 24.56 14.52 1.33
N THR A 111 23.81 13.99 2.30
CA THR A 111 23.88 14.45 3.69
C THR A 111 23.47 13.35 4.67
N THR A 112 24.27 13.20 5.72
CA THR A 112 23.99 12.28 6.84
C THR A 112 23.61 13.03 8.13
N GLU A 113 23.76 14.34 8.16
CA GLU A 113 23.60 15.15 9.39
C GLU A 113 22.25 15.88 9.45
N THR A 114 21.67 16.20 8.28
CA THR A 114 20.40 16.95 8.20
C THR A 114 19.24 15.97 7.98
N ASN A 115 18.15 16.16 8.72
CA ASN A 115 16.96 15.35 8.54
C ASN A 115 16.15 15.83 7.33
N ILE A 116 16.13 15.01 6.27
CA ILE A 116 15.40 15.30 5.03
C ILE A 116 14.28 14.27 4.86
N THR A 117 13.07 14.75 4.65
CA THR A 117 11.88 13.92 4.46
C THR A 117 11.20 14.27 3.14
N ILE A 118 10.99 13.29 2.28
CA ILE A 118 10.18 13.43 1.08
C ILE A 118 8.74 13.08 1.45
N THR A 119 7.80 13.96 1.13
CA THR A 119 6.39 13.79 1.44
C THR A 119 5.51 14.39 0.33
N GLY A 120 4.21 14.21 0.43
CA GLY A 120 3.22 14.66 -0.54
C GLY A 120 2.13 13.62 -0.71
N GLN A 121 1.02 14.01 -1.33
CA GLN A 121 -0.09 13.06 -1.51
C GLN A 121 0.33 11.85 -2.32
N SER A 122 1.05 12.05 -3.44
CA SER A 122 1.53 10.96 -4.29
C SER A 122 2.53 10.04 -3.58
N VAL A 123 3.37 10.59 -2.69
CA VAL A 123 4.30 9.79 -1.85
C VAL A 123 3.53 8.91 -0.88
N ILE A 124 2.55 9.49 -0.18
CA ILE A 124 1.71 8.75 0.78
C ILE A 124 0.93 7.65 0.06
N ASP A 125 0.37 7.95 -1.11
CA ASP A 125 -0.37 6.99 -1.91
C ASP A 125 0.53 5.84 -2.38
N SER A 126 1.75 6.13 -2.85
CA SER A 126 2.75 5.15 -3.27
C SER A 126 3.22 4.28 -2.09
N GLU A 127 3.58 4.87 -0.95
CA GLU A 127 3.98 4.13 0.25
C GLU A 127 2.85 3.25 0.78
N MET A 128 1.62 3.75 0.74
CA MET A 128 0.45 2.97 1.11
C MET A 128 0.25 1.78 0.16
N MET A 129 0.42 1.99 -1.15
CA MET A 129 0.33 0.92 -2.15
C MET A 129 1.42 -0.12 -1.96
N ASP A 130 2.67 0.29 -1.72
CA ASP A 130 3.77 -0.63 -1.46
C ASP A 130 3.56 -1.41 -0.16
N ALA A 131 3.21 -0.74 0.93
CA ALA A 131 2.90 -1.39 2.20
C ALA A 131 1.74 -2.41 2.07
N LEU A 132 0.71 -2.09 1.29
CA LEU A 132 -0.42 -2.99 1.04
C LEU A 132 -0.03 -4.18 0.16
N THR A 133 0.85 -3.98 -0.80
CA THR A 133 1.30 -5.03 -1.73
C THR A 133 2.27 -5.98 -1.05
N THR A 134 3.28 -5.46 -0.39
CA THR A 134 4.31 -6.23 0.33
C THR A 134 3.73 -6.88 1.59
N GLY A 135 2.99 -6.12 2.41
CA GLY A 135 2.35 -6.61 3.63
C GLY A 135 1.29 -7.68 3.39
N ARG A 136 0.68 -7.74 2.21
CA ARG A 136 -0.30 -8.77 1.85
C ARG A 136 0.26 -10.19 1.95
N TYR A 137 1.47 -10.43 1.46
CA TYR A 137 2.09 -11.76 1.52
C TYR A 137 2.38 -12.15 2.96
N GLU A 138 2.89 -11.23 3.76
CA GLU A 138 3.14 -11.45 5.18
C GLU A 138 1.86 -11.76 5.93
N ILE A 139 0.83 -10.94 5.79
CA ILE A 139 -0.49 -11.15 6.42
C ILE A 139 -1.10 -12.48 6.00
N THR A 140 -1.00 -12.84 4.71
CA THR A 140 -1.51 -14.10 4.19
C THR A 140 -0.79 -15.30 4.81
N ILE A 141 0.55 -15.27 4.89
CA ILE A 141 1.34 -16.34 5.49
C ILE A 141 1.04 -16.46 6.98
N ILE A 142 1.04 -15.34 7.72
CA ILE A 142 0.69 -15.31 9.14
C ILE A 142 -0.72 -15.86 9.35
N GLY A 143 -1.69 -15.44 8.54
CA GLY A 143 -3.06 -15.94 8.60
C GLY A 143 -3.17 -17.46 8.38
N LEU A 144 -2.49 -17.99 7.36
CA LEU A 144 -2.44 -19.43 7.09
C LEU A 144 -1.80 -20.21 8.25
N VAL A 145 -0.72 -19.69 8.83
CA VAL A 145 -0.05 -20.30 9.99
C VAL A 145 -0.98 -20.31 11.20
N LEU A 146 -1.65 -19.21 11.50
CA LEU A 146 -2.60 -19.11 12.61
C LEU A 146 -3.79 -20.06 12.44
N ILE A 147 -4.36 -20.17 11.23
CA ILE A 147 -5.41 -21.12 10.90
C ILE A 147 -4.91 -22.55 11.11
N PHE A 148 -3.71 -22.87 10.58
CA PHE A 148 -3.12 -24.19 10.74
C PHE A 148 -2.91 -24.57 12.21
N LEU A 149 -2.35 -23.67 13.02
CA LEU A 149 -2.13 -23.91 14.45
C LEU A 149 -3.45 -24.10 15.19
N SER A 150 -4.47 -23.28 14.88
CA SER A 150 -5.79 -23.42 15.46
C SER A 150 -6.42 -24.77 15.14
N LEU A 151 -6.36 -25.20 13.87
CA LEU A 151 -6.86 -26.51 13.45
C LEU A 151 -6.05 -27.67 14.04
N LEU A 152 -4.74 -27.49 14.21
CA LEU A 152 -3.88 -28.51 14.85
C LEU A 152 -4.27 -28.73 16.32
N VAL A 153 -4.58 -27.65 17.04
CA VAL A 153 -5.06 -27.73 18.44
C VAL A 153 -6.41 -28.43 18.51
N ILE A 154 -7.34 -28.11 17.60
CA ILE A 154 -8.69 -28.68 17.57
C ILE A 154 -8.65 -30.16 17.18
N TYR A 155 -8.02 -30.48 16.05
CA TYR A 155 -8.04 -31.83 15.49
C TYR A 155 -7.00 -32.78 16.12
N LYS A 156 -5.99 -32.23 16.80
CA LYS A 156 -4.85 -33.00 17.38
C LYS A 156 -4.21 -33.96 16.37
N SER A 157 -4.26 -33.62 15.09
CA SER A 157 -3.76 -34.40 13.97
C SER A 157 -3.25 -33.48 12.87
N PHE A 158 -1.98 -33.61 12.52
CA PHE A 158 -1.36 -32.82 11.46
C PHE A 158 -2.06 -32.95 10.11
N TYR A 159 -2.41 -34.20 9.74
CA TYR A 159 -3.07 -34.47 8.46
C TYR A 159 -4.45 -33.82 8.36
N ARG A 160 -5.24 -33.86 9.44
CA ARG A 160 -6.57 -33.22 9.47
C ARG A 160 -6.49 -31.70 9.48
N ALA A 161 -5.46 -31.14 10.09
CA ALA A 161 -5.25 -29.71 10.15
C ALA A 161 -4.82 -29.12 8.80
N ILE A 162 -4.02 -29.87 8.00
CA ILE A 162 -3.53 -29.36 6.72
C ILE A 162 -4.57 -29.49 5.59
N LEU A 163 -5.49 -30.42 5.70
CA LEU A 163 -6.45 -30.70 4.63
C LEU A 163 -7.32 -29.48 4.23
N PRO A 164 -7.87 -28.70 5.18
CA PRO A 164 -8.62 -27.49 4.87
C PRO A 164 -7.79 -26.36 4.27
N ILE A 165 -6.48 -26.35 4.48
CA ILE A 165 -5.60 -25.26 4.06
C ILE A 165 -5.28 -25.34 2.56
N ILE A 166 -5.21 -26.53 2.00
CA ILE A 166 -4.85 -26.72 0.58
C ILE A 166 -5.80 -25.96 -0.37
N PRO A 167 -7.14 -26.08 -0.27
CA PRO A 167 -8.03 -25.28 -1.11
C PRO A 167 -7.87 -23.77 -0.91
N ILE A 168 -7.59 -23.32 0.30
CA ILE A 168 -7.42 -21.90 0.62
C ILE A 168 -6.19 -21.34 -0.11
N ILE A 169 -5.07 -22.04 -0.07
CA ILE A 169 -3.85 -21.64 -0.81
C ILE A 169 -4.14 -21.53 -2.31
N LEU A 170 -4.89 -22.50 -2.86
CA LEU A 170 -5.25 -22.49 -4.28
C LEU A 170 -6.14 -21.28 -4.63
N ILE A 171 -7.13 -20.94 -3.79
CA ILE A 171 -8.04 -19.82 -4.03
C ILE A 171 -7.30 -18.48 -3.89
N VAL A 172 -6.44 -18.34 -2.87
CA VAL A 172 -5.62 -17.13 -2.68
C VAL A 172 -4.68 -16.90 -3.87
N GLY A 173 -4.06 -17.98 -4.37
CA GLY A 173 -3.23 -17.91 -5.58
C GLY A 173 -4.04 -17.57 -6.83
N TRP A 174 -5.24 -18.16 -6.97
CA TRP A 174 -6.17 -17.87 -8.06
C TRP A 174 -6.61 -16.42 -8.06
N SER A 175 -6.90 -15.85 -6.89
CA SER A 175 -7.28 -14.44 -6.71
C SER A 175 -6.26 -13.47 -7.35
N GLY A 176 -4.97 -13.70 -7.11
CA GLY A 176 -3.91 -12.90 -7.75
C GLY A 176 -3.90 -13.03 -9.28
N GLY A 177 -4.11 -14.24 -9.81
CA GLY A 177 -4.22 -14.49 -11.25
C GLY A 177 -5.42 -13.79 -11.89
N VAL A 178 -6.56 -13.78 -11.20
CA VAL A 178 -7.77 -13.07 -11.67
C VAL A 178 -7.55 -11.56 -11.71
N MET A 179 -6.94 -10.97 -10.68
CA MET A 179 -6.61 -9.54 -10.66
C MET A 179 -5.71 -9.16 -11.85
N ALA A 180 -4.67 -9.94 -12.11
CA ALA A 180 -3.80 -9.72 -13.25
C ALA A 180 -4.54 -9.86 -14.61
N MET A 181 -5.45 -10.82 -14.73
CA MET A 181 -6.22 -11.05 -15.96
C MET A 181 -7.20 -9.93 -16.26
N PHE A 182 -7.84 -9.36 -15.25
CA PHE A 182 -8.81 -8.25 -15.41
C PHE A 182 -8.19 -6.86 -15.25
N ASN A 183 -6.87 -6.78 -15.12
CA ASN A 183 -6.13 -5.54 -14.90
C ASN A 183 -6.70 -4.69 -13.75
N ILE A 184 -7.08 -5.37 -12.65
CA ILE A 184 -7.60 -4.74 -11.44
C ILE A 184 -6.42 -4.36 -10.55
N SER A 185 -6.24 -3.06 -10.33
CA SER A 185 -5.19 -2.54 -9.47
C SER A 185 -5.40 -2.94 -8.01
N TYR A 186 -4.31 -3.13 -7.30
CA TYR A 186 -4.35 -3.32 -5.87
C TYR A 186 -4.81 -2.02 -5.20
N THR A 187 -5.74 -2.16 -4.28
CA THR A 187 -6.26 -1.06 -3.45
C THR A 187 -6.28 -1.53 -1.99
N PRO A 188 -6.39 -0.62 -1.01
CA PRO A 188 -6.54 -1.02 0.39
C PRO A 188 -7.60 -2.09 0.62
N LEU A 189 -8.73 -1.99 -0.09
CA LEU A 189 -9.81 -2.96 0.01
C LEU A 189 -9.46 -4.31 -0.64
N THR A 190 -8.91 -4.30 -1.85
CA THR A 190 -8.54 -5.55 -2.54
C THR A 190 -7.38 -6.27 -1.86
N ALA A 191 -6.49 -5.57 -1.18
CA ALA A 191 -5.44 -6.17 -0.36
C ALA A 191 -5.99 -7.00 0.81
N THR A 192 -7.14 -6.62 1.37
CA THR A 192 -7.81 -7.38 2.45
C THR A 192 -8.54 -8.64 1.97
N LEU A 193 -8.75 -8.79 0.65
CA LEU A 193 -9.45 -9.97 0.09
C LEU A 193 -8.81 -11.29 0.50
N GLY A 194 -7.48 -11.36 0.60
CA GLY A 194 -6.79 -12.56 1.05
C GLY A 194 -7.27 -13.04 2.42
N ALA A 195 -7.39 -12.13 3.38
CA ALA A 195 -7.88 -12.43 4.72
C ALA A 195 -9.37 -12.85 4.71
N LEU A 196 -10.20 -12.17 3.91
CA LEU A 196 -11.61 -12.50 3.75
C LEU A 196 -11.79 -13.90 3.14
N ILE A 197 -11.08 -14.21 2.08
CA ILE A 197 -11.10 -15.53 1.41
C ILE A 197 -10.63 -16.62 2.36
N MET A 198 -9.58 -16.37 3.15
CA MET A 198 -9.12 -17.32 4.16
C MET A 198 -10.20 -17.60 5.20
N GLY A 199 -10.91 -16.57 5.69
CA GLY A 199 -12.00 -16.73 6.66
C GLY A 199 -13.17 -17.58 6.12
N ILE A 200 -13.75 -17.16 5.00
CA ILE A 200 -14.91 -17.83 4.39
C ILE A 200 -14.53 -19.22 3.87
N GLY A 201 -13.39 -19.34 3.18
CA GLY A 201 -12.92 -20.61 2.62
C GLY A 201 -12.63 -21.66 3.69
N THR A 202 -12.08 -21.23 4.83
CA THR A 202 -11.82 -22.11 5.98
C THR A 202 -13.13 -22.66 6.53
N GLU A 203 -14.15 -21.83 6.70
CA GLU A 203 -15.46 -22.23 7.21
C GLU A 203 -16.07 -23.36 6.37
N PHE A 204 -16.17 -23.18 5.06
CA PHE A 204 -16.74 -24.19 4.17
C PHE A 204 -15.96 -25.50 4.16
N THR A 205 -14.64 -25.40 4.19
CA THR A 205 -13.77 -26.57 4.17
C THR A 205 -13.85 -27.36 5.48
N ILE A 206 -13.93 -26.65 6.61
CA ILE A 206 -14.14 -27.27 7.94
C ILE A 206 -15.48 -27.99 7.98
N LEU A 207 -16.58 -27.35 7.56
CA LEU A 207 -17.91 -27.95 7.55
C LEU A 207 -17.96 -29.27 6.76
N ILE A 208 -17.34 -29.30 5.59
CA ILE A 208 -17.26 -30.52 4.78
C ILE A 208 -16.41 -31.60 5.48
N THR A 209 -15.27 -31.20 6.06
CA THR A 209 -14.34 -32.11 6.72
C THR A 209 -14.98 -32.73 7.97
N GLU A 210 -15.61 -31.93 8.81
CA GLU A 210 -16.34 -32.40 10.01
C GLU A 210 -17.46 -33.34 9.61
N ARG A 211 -18.24 -32.98 8.62
CA ARG A 211 -19.32 -33.85 8.15
C ARG A 211 -18.82 -35.19 7.58
N PHE A 212 -17.70 -35.15 6.88
CA PHE A 212 -17.05 -36.37 6.39
C PHE A 212 -16.61 -37.30 7.56
N GLU A 213 -15.98 -36.75 8.60
CA GLU A 213 -15.59 -37.55 9.77
C GLU A 213 -16.84 -38.14 10.50
N GLU A 214 -17.94 -37.40 10.62
CA GLU A 214 -19.18 -37.93 11.17
C GLU A 214 -19.77 -39.09 10.33
N GLU A 215 -19.81 -38.94 9.00
CA GLU A 215 -20.36 -40.00 8.13
C GLU A 215 -19.44 -41.23 8.08
N LYS A 216 -18.16 -41.06 8.22
CA LYS A 216 -17.16 -42.14 8.33
C LYS A 216 -17.36 -43.01 9.57
N LEU A 217 -17.93 -42.46 10.64
CA LEU A 217 -18.27 -43.25 11.83
C LEU A 217 -19.54 -44.12 11.63
N LYS A 218 -20.36 -43.82 10.57
CA LYS A 218 -21.63 -44.49 10.31
C LYS A 218 -21.52 -45.56 9.22
N THR A 219 -20.49 -45.53 8.37
CA THR A 219 -20.27 -46.46 7.29
C THR A 219 -18.79 -46.85 7.17
N GLU A 220 -18.51 -48.10 6.88
CA GLU A 220 -17.18 -48.60 6.63
C GLU A 220 -16.67 -48.20 5.23
N ASN A 221 -17.60 -47.83 4.32
CA ASN A 221 -17.27 -47.46 2.96
C ASN A 221 -16.93 -45.97 2.85
N ARG A 222 -15.64 -45.67 2.63
CA ARG A 222 -15.12 -44.29 2.51
C ARG A 222 -15.81 -43.49 1.39
N GLN A 223 -16.14 -44.15 0.25
CA GLN A 223 -16.80 -43.45 -0.88
C GLN A 223 -18.24 -43.06 -0.51
N GLU A 224 -18.92 -43.91 0.20
CA GLU A 224 -20.26 -43.63 0.70
C GLU A 224 -20.27 -42.50 1.74
N ALA A 225 -19.29 -42.49 2.65
CA ALA A 225 -19.12 -41.43 3.61
C ALA A 225 -18.87 -40.05 2.90
N ILE A 226 -18.03 -40.01 1.88
CA ILE A 226 -17.81 -38.79 1.09
C ILE A 226 -19.08 -38.33 0.38
N LYS A 227 -19.79 -39.23 -0.29
CA LYS A 227 -21.03 -38.92 -0.98
C LYS A 227 -22.10 -38.37 -0.04
N ASN A 228 -22.26 -38.98 1.13
CA ASN A 228 -23.21 -38.55 2.15
C ASN A 228 -22.84 -37.18 2.73
N ALA A 229 -21.54 -36.94 3.03
CA ALA A 229 -21.06 -35.65 3.52
C ALA A 229 -21.34 -34.54 2.51
N LEU A 230 -20.93 -34.73 1.25
CA LEU A 230 -21.16 -33.75 0.19
C LEU A 230 -22.64 -33.48 -0.04
N SER A 231 -23.49 -34.54 -0.12
CA SER A 231 -24.94 -34.39 -0.32
C SER A 231 -25.60 -33.58 0.80
N LYS A 232 -25.17 -33.79 2.05
CA LYS A 232 -25.75 -33.08 3.21
C LYS A 232 -25.25 -31.66 3.37
N MET A 233 -24.00 -31.36 2.94
CA MET A 233 -23.41 -30.04 3.04
C MET A 233 -23.66 -29.17 1.80
N ALA A 234 -24.01 -29.75 0.66
CA ALA A 234 -24.21 -29.01 -0.59
C ALA A 234 -25.25 -27.87 -0.43
N ASN A 235 -26.43 -28.15 0.09
CA ASN A 235 -27.46 -27.12 0.25
C ASN A 235 -27.09 -26.01 1.24
N PRO A 236 -26.62 -26.28 2.49
CA PRO A 236 -26.17 -25.24 3.40
C PRO A 236 -25.06 -24.36 2.83
N ILE A 237 -24.05 -24.97 2.20
CA ILE A 237 -22.95 -24.24 1.60
C ILE A 237 -23.42 -23.39 0.42
N LEU A 238 -24.27 -23.94 -0.45
CA LEU A 238 -24.81 -23.23 -1.61
C LEU A 238 -25.66 -22.02 -1.18
N VAL A 239 -26.50 -22.17 -0.18
CA VAL A 239 -27.31 -21.06 0.35
C VAL A 239 -26.43 -19.99 0.97
N SER A 240 -25.44 -20.37 1.77
CA SER A 240 -24.49 -19.43 2.36
C SER A 240 -23.68 -18.69 1.27
N ALA A 241 -23.16 -19.42 0.29
CA ALA A 241 -22.43 -18.84 -0.83
C ALA A 241 -23.29 -17.84 -1.63
N LEU A 242 -24.54 -18.23 -2.00
CA LEU A 242 -25.46 -17.34 -2.73
C LEU A 242 -25.83 -16.09 -1.94
N THR A 243 -25.99 -16.20 -0.62
CA THR A 243 -26.28 -15.05 0.24
C THR A 243 -25.09 -14.10 0.30
N THR A 244 -23.86 -14.63 0.45
CA THR A 244 -22.62 -13.86 0.43
C THR A 244 -22.42 -13.18 -0.92
N MET A 245 -22.59 -13.93 -2.02
CA MET A 245 -22.53 -13.36 -3.38
C MET A 245 -23.57 -12.25 -3.57
N GLY A 246 -24.80 -12.45 -3.12
CA GLY A 246 -25.85 -11.44 -3.19
C GLY A 246 -25.49 -10.15 -2.43
N GLY A 247 -24.91 -10.29 -1.23
CA GLY A 247 -24.44 -9.15 -0.44
C GLY A 247 -23.33 -8.37 -1.13
N PHE A 248 -22.30 -9.06 -1.60
CA PHE A 248 -21.16 -8.41 -2.27
C PHE A 248 -21.48 -7.91 -3.68
N SER A 249 -22.46 -8.51 -4.37
CA SER A 249 -22.92 -8.02 -5.68
C SER A 249 -23.50 -6.61 -5.61
N ALA A 250 -24.05 -6.20 -4.47
CA ALA A 250 -24.53 -4.84 -4.27
C ALA A 250 -23.42 -3.79 -4.39
N LEU A 251 -22.17 -4.14 -4.07
CA LEU A 251 -21.04 -3.24 -4.18
C LEU A 251 -20.66 -2.91 -5.65
N ILE A 252 -21.00 -3.82 -6.58
CA ILE A 252 -20.73 -3.60 -8.02
C ILE A 252 -21.45 -2.36 -8.56
N PHE A 253 -22.60 -2.04 -7.99
CA PHE A 253 -23.41 -0.87 -8.39
C PHE A 253 -22.94 0.43 -7.71
N SER A 254 -21.83 0.40 -6.98
CA SER A 254 -21.27 1.60 -6.38
C SER A 254 -20.59 2.48 -7.44
N ASP A 255 -20.82 3.80 -7.39
CA ASP A 255 -20.08 4.78 -8.21
C ASP A 255 -18.61 4.88 -7.81
N PHE A 256 -18.24 4.34 -6.64
CA PHE A 256 -16.86 4.32 -6.16
C PHE A 256 -16.13 3.08 -6.69
N VAL A 257 -15.23 3.29 -7.65
CA VAL A 257 -14.52 2.24 -8.41
C VAL A 257 -13.86 1.21 -7.49
N ILE A 258 -13.27 1.63 -6.36
CA ILE A 258 -12.59 0.74 -5.41
C ILE A 258 -13.59 -0.27 -4.81
N LEU A 259 -14.80 0.16 -4.44
CA LEU A 259 -15.85 -0.72 -3.92
C LEU A 259 -16.39 -1.65 -5.00
N SER A 260 -16.59 -1.14 -6.22
CA SER A 260 -17.04 -1.94 -7.36
C SER A 260 -16.05 -3.06 -7.68
N ASN A 261 -14.75 -2.76 -7.77
CA ASN A 261 -13.69 -3.73 -7.99
C ASN A 261 -13.62 -4.78 -6.87
N PHE A 262 -13.76 -4.34 -5.61
CA PHE A 262 -13.82 -5.25 -4.47
C PHE A 262 -15.01 -6.21 -4.55
N GLY A 263 -16.20 -5.72 -4.94
CA GLY A 263 -17.39 -6.53 -5.16
C GLY A 263 -17.18 -7.57 -6.26
N ILE A 264 -16.65 -7.18 -7.41
CA ILE A 264 -16.32 -8.08 -8.52
C ILE A 264 -15.35 -9.16 -8.09
N MET A 265 -14.25 -8.77 -7.42
CA MET A 265 -13.23 -9.70 -6.97
C MET A 265 -13.74 -10.70 -5.94
N THR A 266 -14.62 -10.26 -5.02
CA THR A 266 -15.23 -11.16 -4.02
C THR A 266 -16.18 -12.16 -4.67
N LEU A 267 -16.85 -11.82 -5.76
CA LEU A 267 -17.72 -12.74 -6.49
C LEU A 267 -16.97 -13.80 -7.29
N VAL A 268 -15.78 -13.47 -7.81
CA VAL A 268 -14.98 -14.38 -8.64
C VAL A 268 -14.17 -15.36 -7.79
N ASN A 269 -13.87 -14.98 -6.54
CA ASN A 269 -13.12 -15.80 -5.58
C ASN A 269 -14.04 -16.62 -4.65
#